data_7ce044f5e5d8c5554fb0196d92507a6e
#
_entry.id   7ce044f5e5d8c5554fb0196d92507a6e
#
_cell.length_a   1.000
_cell.length_b   1.000
_cell.length_c   1.000
_cell.angle_alpha   90.00
_cell.angle_beta   90.00
_cell.angle_gamma   90.00
#
_symmetry.space_group_name_H-M   'P 1'
#
loop_
_entity.id
_entity.type
_entity.pdbx_description
1 polymer ?
#
loop_
_entity_poly.entity_id
_entity_poly.type
_entity_poly.pdbx_seq_one_letter_code
_entity_poly.pdbx_strand_id
1 'polypeptide(L)'
;MNVVSALELHPSIRNIIHTSSTAAIRPMKWENGTTLSSEVWAEDATIENNPYGLAKVLAEREIRKWHADVGSNQGRTLKTIHPCMVFGPPLSSYHLRGSLTILMMLARRSIPAIIPMNINIVDVRDVAESHVRALDMGKDGGRYLVTSGSMWMKDVVALLRKAYPEHRWPRISIPYPLAVLAAGVHPAASISWARTHLGTVLNWDSRPAQNDLGMSWMQPSSSVIDTFKPIFDSKWL
;
A
#
# COMPACT_ATOMS: atom_id res chain seq x y z
N MET A 1 15.10 -18.50 -12.10
CA MET A 1 14.63 -19.23 -10.89
C MET A 1 13.59 -18.37 -10.20
N ASN A 2 12.42 -18.88 -9.90
CA ASN A 2 11.40 -18.18 -9.11
C ASN A 2 11.49 -18.57 -7.62
N VAL A 3 10.70 -17.92 -6.77
CA VAL A 3 10.73 -18.17 -5.31
C VAL A 3 10.37 -19.60 -4.98
N VAL A 4 9.36 -20.19 -5.65
CA VAL A 4 8.94 -21.58 -5.42
C VAL A 4 10.08 -22.56 -5.72
N SER A 5 10.74 -22.43 -6.89
CA SER A 5 11.89 -23.26 -7.22
C SER A 5 13.04 -23.12 -6.22
N ALA A 6 13.25 -21.92 -5.68
CA ALA A 6 14.26 -21.71 -4.63
C ALA A 6 13.87 -22.41 -3.31
N LEU A 7 12.59 -22.38 -2.93
CA LEU A 7 12.10 -23.08 -1.74
C LEU A 7 12.28 -24.62 -1.85
N GLU A 8 12.08 -25.17 -3.03
CA GLU A 8 12.28 -26.62 -3.27
C GLU A 8 13.74 -27.04 -3.10
N LEU A 9 14.68 -26.16 -3.48
CA LEU A 9 16.11 -26.41 -3.33
C LEU A 9 16.63 -26.22 -1.89
N HIS A 10 15.85 -25.57 -1.03
CA HIS A 10 16.26 -25.23 0.34
C HIS A 10 15.28 -25.77 1.40
N PRO A 11 15.32 -27.08 1.71
CA PRO A 11 14.39 -27.73 2.63
C PRO A 11 14.51 -27.25 4.09
N SER A 12 15.57 -26.54 4.44
CA SER A 12 15.77 -25.95 5.78
C SER A 12 14.88 -24.73 6.04
N ILE A 13 14.34 -24.07 5.00
CA ILE A 13 13.44 -22.92 5.17
C ILE A 13 12.09 -23.43 5.69
N ARG A 14 11.68 -22.95 6.87
CA ARG A 14 10.43 -23.34 7.54
C ARG A 14 9.35 -22.26 7.45
N ASN A 15 9.71 -21.01 7.57
CA ASN A 15 8.78 -19.88 7.59
C ASN A 15 8.88 -19.08 6.29
N ILE A 16 7.77 -18.92 5.59
CA ILE A 16 7.68 -18.12 4.38
C ILE A 16 6.76 -16.93 4.66
N ILE A 17 7.32 -15.73 4.56
CA ILE A 17 6.55 -14.48 4.68
C ILE A 17 6.55 -13.80 3.31
N HIS A 18 5.40 -13.85 2.65
CA HIS A 18 5.24 -13.28 1.31
C HIS A 18 4.71 -11.84 1.40
N THR A 19 5.44 -10.90 0.86
CA THR A 19 4.97 -9.50 0.73
C THR A 19 4.05 -9.39 -0.49
N SER A 20 2.75 -9.45 -0.25
CA SER A 20 1.73 -9.13 -1.23
C SER A 20 1.43 -7.63 -1.26
N SER A 21 0.20 -7.22 -1.41
CA SER A 21 -0.26 -5.82 -1.40
C SER A 21 -1.77 -5.78 -1.21
N THR A 22 -2.30 -4.68 -0.70
CA THR A 22 -3.75 -4.38 -0.79
C THR A 22 -4.23 -4.33 -2.24
N ALA A 23 -3.34 -4.16 -3.23
CA ALA A 23 -3.66 -4.25 -4.65
C ALA A 23 -4.11 -5.66 -5.08
N ALA A 24 -3.73 -6.73 -4.36
CA ALA A 24 -4.22 -8.08 -4.59
C ALA A 24 -5.63 -8.33 -4.02
N ILE A 25 -6.14 -7.39 -3.24
CA ILE A 25 -7.43 -7.49 -2.53
C ILE A 25 -8.45 -6.53 -3.13
N ARG A 26 -8.01 -5.31 -3.47
CA ARG A 26 -8.88 -4.23 -3.90
C ARG A 26 -9.48 -4.47 -5.29
N PRO A 27 -10.82 -4.58 -5.41
CA PRO A 27 -11.48 -4.63 -6.71
C PRO A 27 -11.32 -3.29 -7.45
N MET A 28 -11.61 -3.28 -8.74
CA MET A 28 -11.54 -2.07 -9.57
C MET A 28 -12.64 -1.05 -9.26
N LYS A 29 -13.72 -1.49 -8.62
CA LYS A 29 -14.84 -0.64 -8.21
C LYS A 29 -15.28 -0.99 -6.79
N TRP A 30 -15.62 0.02 -6.02
CA TRP A 30 -16.21 -0.11 -4.67
C TRP A 30 -17.16 1.05 -4.39
N GLU A 31 -18.05 0.86 -3.44
CA GLU A 31 -18.91 1.91 -2.91
C GLU A 31 -18.18 2.71 -1.83
N ASN A 32 -18.54 4.00 -1.70
CA ASN A 32 -17.96 4.85 -0.68
C ASN A 32 -18.19 4.28 0.73
N GLY A 33 -17.14 4.20 1.53
CA GLY A 33 -17.19 3.67 2.88
C GLY A 33 -17.08 2.13 2.97
N THR A 34 -16.95 1.42 1.84
CA THR A 34 -16.70 -0.03 1.85
C THR A 34 -15.50 -0.37 2.74
N THR A 35 -15.66 -1.44 3.53
CA THR A 35 -14.56 -2.05 4.29
C THR A 35 -14.21 -3.39 3.68
N LEU A 36 -12.96 -3.56 3.25
CA LEU A 36 -12.44 -4.80 2.69
C LEU A 36 -11.68 -5.60 3.77
N SER A 37 -11.93 -6.91 3.80
CA SER A 37 -11.19 -7.86 4.61
C SER A 37 -10.08 -8.54 3.78
N SER A 38 -9.23 -9.28 4.46
CA SER A 38 -8.18 -10.09 3.83
C SER A 38 -8.72 -11.26 2.99
N GLU A 39 -9.98 -11.62 3.13
CA GLU A 39 -10.61 -12.72 2.36
C GLU A 39 -10.93 -12.34 0.91
N VAL A 40 -11.01 -11.04 0.63
CA VAL A 40 -11.32 -10.52 -0.71
C VAL A 40 -10.09 -10.67 -1.62
N TRP A 41 -10.36 -10.86 -2.92
CA TRP A 41 -9.37 -10.88 -3.98
C TRP A 41 -9.75 -9.90 -5.08
N ALA A 42 -8.75 -9.27 -5.71
CA ALA A 42 -8.93 -8.41 -6.86
C ALA A 42 -9.16 -9.25 -8.13
N GLU A 43 -10.30 -9.96 -8.19
CA GLU A 43 -10.65 -10.89 -9.28
C GLU A 43 -10.84 -10.21 -10.63
N ASP A 44 -11.17 -8.93 -10.61
CA ASP A 44 -11.41 -8.08 -11.77
C ASP A 44 -10.15 -7.35 -12.28
N ALA A 45 -8.99 -7.61 -11.68
CA ALA A 45 -7.71 -7.06 -12.12
C ALA A 45 -7.26 -7.76 -13.42
N THR A 46 -6.94 -6.97 -14.45
CA THR A 46 -6.43 -7.45 -15.74
C THR A 46 -5.15 -6.71 -16.13
N ILE A 47 -4.48 -7.16 -17.19
CA ILE A 47 -3.29 -6.47 -17.73
C ILE A 47 -3.64 -5.03 -18.16
N GLU A 48 -4.85 -4.82 -18.68
CA GLU A 48 -5.28 -3.54 -19.22
C GLU A 48 -5.70 -2.54 -18.13
N ASN A 49 -6.35 -3.02 -17.06
CA ASN A 49 -6.94 -2.14 -16.06
C ASN A 49 -6.13 -2.01 -14.77
N ASN A 50 -5.42 -3.08 -14.35
CA ASN A 50 -4.63 -3.11 -13.11
C ASN A 50 -3.52 -4.18 -13.19
N PRO A 51 -2.51 -4.01 -14.05
CA PRO A 51 -1.44 -5.01 -14.21
C PRO A 51 -0.67 -5.29 -12.91
N TYR A 52 -0.50 -4.29 -12.06
CA TYR A 52 0.15 -4.47 -10.76
C TYR A 52 -0.69 -5.33 -9.81
N GLY A 53 -2.00 -5.06 -9.70
CA GLY A 53 -2.92 -5.86 -8.90
C GLY A 53 -2.97 -7.30 -9.38
N LEU A 54 -3.09 -7.50 -10.70
CA LEU A 54 -3.05 -8.84 -11.31
C LEU A 54 -1.75 -9.57 -10.98
N ALA A 55 -0.59 -8.93 -11.13
CA ALA A 55 0.70 -9.54 -10.81
C ALA A 55 0.78 -9.98 -9.34
N LYS A 56 0.23 -9.16 -8.42
CA LYS A 56 0.19 -9.51 -6.99
C LYS A 56 -0.78 -10.65 -6.69
N VAL A 57 -1.94 -10.69 -7.33
CA VAL A 57 -2.89 -11.82 -7.23
C VAL A 57 -2.24 -13.12 -7.71
N LEU A 58 -1.64 -13.11 -8.89
CA LEU A 58 -1.02 -14.30 -9.48
C LEU A 58 0.16 -14.80 -8.63
N ALA A 59 1.03 -13.90 -8.17
CA ALA A 59 2.16 -14.26 -7.34
C ALA A 59 1.72 -14.87 -5.99
N GLU A 60 0.69 -14.29 -5.37
CA GLU A 60 0.17 -14.81 -4.10
C GLU A 60 -0.53 -16.15 -4.28
N ARG A 61 -1.32 -16.31 -5.35
CA ARG A 61 -1.98 -17.60 -5.65
C ARG A 61 -0.97 -18.69 -5.93
N GLU A 62 0.11 -18.41 -6.64
CA GLU A 62 1.16 -19.37 -6.95
C GLU A 62 1.85 -19.87 -5.68
N ILE A 63 2.28 -18.97 -4.80
CA ILE A 63 2.94 -19.39 -3.54
C ILE A 63 1.98 -20.13 -2.61
N ARG A 64 0.68 -19.75 -2.57
CA ARG A 64 -0.34 -20.44 -1.78
C ARG A 64 -0.64 -21.84 -2.32
N LYS A 65 -0.73 -21.95 -3.64
CA LYS A 65 -0.91 -23.26 -4.30
C LYS A 65 0.26 -24.20 -3.96
N TRP A 66 1.48 -23.74 -4.13
CA TRP A 66 2.66 -24.52 -3.77
C TRP A 66 2.67 -24.89 -2.28
N HIS A 67 2.29 -23.97 -1.39
CA HIS A 67 2.22 -24.25 0.04
C HIS A 67 1.17 -25.32 0.35
N ALA A 68 0.00 -25.28 -0.24
CA ALA A 68 -1.05 -26.29 -0.05
C ALA A 68 -0.64 -27.66 -0.57
N ASP A 69 -0.02 -27.71 -1.76
CA ASP A 69 0.32 -28.96 -2.45
C ASP A 69 1.58 -29.62 -1.86
N VAL A 70 2.55 -28.82 -1.41
CA VAL A 70 3.91 -29.28 -1.04
C VAL A 70 4.36 -28.78 0.32
N GLY A 71 4.35 -27.45 0.52
CA GLY A 71 4.99 -26.81 1.66
C GLY A 71 4.42 -27.24 3.00
N SER A 72 3.11 -27.28 3.13
CA SER A 72 2.39 -27.69 4.34
C SER A 72 2.75 -29.12 4.75
N ASN A 73 2.81 -30.05 3.79
CA ASN A 73 3.20 -31.44 4.04
C ASN A 73 4.67 -31.59 4.49
N GLN A 74 5.50 -30.58 4.23
CA GLN A 74 6.89 -30.51 4.68
C GLN A 74 7.05 -29.74 6.01
N GLY A 75 5.96 -29.39 6.69
CA GLY A 75 5.95 -28.64 7.93
C GLY A 75 6.43 -27.19 7.77
N ARG A 76 6.23 -26.58 6.58
CA ARG A 76 6.52 -25.17 6.31
C ARG A 76 5.27 -24.33 6.54
N THR A 77 5.44 -23.12 7.01
CA THR A 77 4.34 -22.16 7.20
C THR A 77 4.41 -21.06 6.17
N LEU A 78 3.25 -20.58 5.73
CA LEU A 78 3.11 -19.42 4.84
C LEU A 78 2.23 -18.35 5.48
N LYS A 79 2.71 -17.12 5.53
CA LYS A 79 1.90 -15.95 5.87
C LYS A 79 2.09 -14.89 4.81
N THR A 80 1.04 -14.14 4.51
CA THR A 80 1.10 -13.08 3.51
C THR A 80 0.77 -11.73 4.14
N ILE A 81 1.63 -10.75 3.89
CA ILE A 81 1.48 -9.38 4.39
C ILE A 81 1.01 -8.49 3.25
N HIS A 82 -0.06 -7.73 3.47
CA HIS A 82 -0.72 -6.89 2.48
C HIS A 82 -0.66 -5.41 2.89
N PRO A 83 0.47 -4.72 2.66
CA PRO A 83 0.55 -3.30 2.94
C PRO A 83 -0.33 -2.48 1.99
N CYS A 84 -0.91 -1.39 2.49
CA CYS A 84 -1.44 -0.31 1.67
C CYS A 84 -0.30 0.63 1.20
N MET A 85 -0.53 1.94 1.04
CA MET A 85 0.54 2.85 0.65
C MET A 85 1.53 3.03 1.79
N VAL A 86 2.76 2.57 1.56
CA VAL A 86 3.83 2.57 2.57
C VAL A 86 4.51 3.94 2.57
N PHE A 87 4.40 4.64 3.70
CA PHE A 87 5.07 5.90 3.98
C PHE A 87 6.06 5.73 5.13
N GLY A 88 6.78 6.78 5.49
CA GLY A 88 7.82 6.76 6.52
C GLY A 88 9.20 7.03 5.93
N PRO A 89 10.26 7.08 6.76
CA PRO A 89 11.57 7.55 6.36
C PRO A 89 12.23 6.63 5.32
N PRO A 90 12.47 7.13 4.08
CA PRO A 90 13.21 6.37 3.08
C PRO A 90 14.69 6.28 3.45
N LEU A 91 15.31 5.12 3.22
CA LEU A 91 16.74 4.87 3.50
C LEU A 91 17.64 5.31 2.35
N SER A 92 17.10 5.53 1.16
CA SER A 92 17.84 5.99 -0.02
C SER A 92 16.90 6.66 -1.03
N SER A 93 17.45 7.40 -1.99
CA SER A 93 16.69 8.02 -3.07
C SER A 93 15.96 7.01 -3.97
N TYR A 94 16.41 5.76 -4.01
CA TYR A 94 15.71 4.68 -4.75
C TYR A 94 14.30 4.40 -4.18
N HIS A 95 14.09 4.65 -2.90
CA HIS A 95 12.78 4.44 -2.24
C HIS A 95 11.75 5.54 -2.53
N LEU A 96 12.13 6.62 -3.22
CA LEU A 96 11.19 7.69 -3.62
C LEU A 96 10.21 7.29 -4.72
N ARG A 97 10.21 6.02 -5.11
CA ARG A 97 9.32 5.40 -6.09
C ARG A 97 8.18 4.64 -5.39
N GLY A 98 7.31 4.02 -6.18
CA GLY A 98 6.20 3.24 -5.63
C GLY A 98 5.23 4.11 -4.81
N SER A 99 4.98 3.75 -3.58
CA SER A 99 4.04 4.48 -2.70
C SER A 99 4.41 5.96 -2.48
N LEU A 100 5.71 6.28 -2.40
CA LEU A 100 6.16 7.65 -2.18
C LEU A 100 6.00 8.55 -3.42
N THR A 101 5.76 7.98 -4.60
CA THR A 101 5.59 8.77 -5.84
C THR A 101 4.57 9.89 -5.67
N ILE A 102 3.43 9.62 -5.00
CA ILE A 102 2.39 10.64 -4.81
C ILE A 102 2.85 11.80 -3.95
N LEU A 103 3.62 11.52 -2.88
CA LEU A 103 4.20 12.56 -2.03
C LEU A 103 5.28 13.35 -2.78
N MET A 104 6.06 12.68 -3.62
CA MET A 104 7.06 13.34 -4.47
C MET A 104 6.41 14.23 -5.53
N MET A 105 5.29 13.81 -6.10
CA MET A 105 4.53 14.62 -7.06
C MET A 105 3.97 15.89 -6.38
N LEU A 106 3.51 15.80 -5.13
CA LEU A 106 3.10 16.97 -4.35
C LEU A 106 4.28 17.89 -4.04
N ALA A 107 5.41 17.33 -3.59
CA ALA A 107 6.60 18.10 -3.23
C ALA A 107 7.22 18.80 -4.43
N ARG A 108 7.34 18.11 -5.56
CA ARG A 108 7.83 18.66 -6.83
C ARG A 108 6.82 19.53 -7.58
N ARG A 109 5.59 19.63 -7.04
CA ARG A 109 4.47 20.35 -7.66
C ARG A 109 4.12 19.83 -9.06
N SER A 110 4.45 18.58 -9.38
CA SER A 110 3.99 17.92 -10.62
C SER A 110 2.47 17.74 -10.61
N ILE A 111 1.87 17.63 -9.43
CA ILE A 111 0.43 17.83 -9.22
C ILE A 111 0.29 19.26 -8.64
N PRO A 112 -0.13 20.25 -9.43
CA PRO A 112 -0.16 21.65 -9.00
C PRO A 112 -1.33 21.96 -8.07
N ALA A 113 -2.29 21.05 -7.95
CA ALA A 113 -3.50 21.20 -7.17
C ALA A 113 -3.77 19.99 -6.28
N ILE A 114 -4.51 20.19 -5.22
CA ILE A 114 -4.95 19.19 -4.27
C ILE A 114 -6.22 18.56 -4.82
N ILE A 115 -6.17 17.26 -5.16
CA ILE A 115 -7.33 16.50 -5.62
C ILE A 115 -8.07 15.83 -4.43
N PRO A 116 -9.38 15.60 -4.53
CA PRO A 116 -10.18 14.98 -3.47
C PRO A 116 -9.93 13.47 -3.39
N MET A 117 -8.71 13.06 -3.02
CA MET A 117 -8.30 11.67 -2.90
C MET A 117 -8.07 11.30 -1.44
N ASN A 118 -8.65 10.19 -1.00
CA ASN A 118 -8.34 9.58 0.30
C ASN A 118 -7.22 8.56 0.11
N ILE A 119 -6.20 8.62 0.96
CA ILE A 119 -4.97 7.82 0.88
C ILE A 119 -4.90 6.92 2.11
N ASN A 120 -4.94 5.62 1.89
CA ASN A 120 -4.71 4.63 2.95
C ASN A 120 -3.21 4.48 3.18
N ILE A 121 -2.77 4.58 4.42
CA ILE A 121 -1.38 4.74 4.81
C ILE A 121 -0.99 3.67 5.82
N VAL A 122 0.23 3.18 5.68
CA VAL A 122 0.94 2.41 6.70
C VAL A 122 2.38 2.88 6.79
N ASP A 123 2.95 2.84 7.98
CA ASP A 123 4.36 3.16 8.17
C ASP A 123 5.26 2.01 7.72
N VAL A 124 6.40 2.33 7.10
CA VAL A 124 7.39 1.33 6.69
C VAL A 124 7.92 0.52 7.87
N ARG A 125 7.98 1.12 9.06
CA ARG A 125 8.42 0.46 10.31
C ARG A 125 7.39 -0.56 10.77
N ASP A 126 6.09 -0.25 10.65
CA ASP A 126 4.99 -1.19 10.95
C ASP A 126 4.98 -2.36 9.95
N VAL A 127 5.26 -2.07 8.66
CA VAL A 127 5.40 -3.13 7.66
C VAL A 127 6.56 -4.06 7.99
N ALA A 128 7.72 -3.51 8.34
CA ALA A 128 8.88 -4.31 8.74
C ALA A 128 8.58 -5.14 10.00
N GLU A 129 7.99 -4.53 11.03
CA GLU A 129 7.60 -5.20 12.27
C GLU A 129 6.60 -6.34 12.01
N SER A 130 5.63 -6.14 11.11
CA SER A 130 4.67 -7.18 10.76
C SER A 130 5.33 -8.40 10.13
N HIS A 131 6.40 -8.22 9.32
CA HIS A 131 7.17 -9.32 8.76
C HIS A 131 7.96 -10.07 9.83
N VAL A 132 8.59 -9.34 10.77
CA VAL A 132 9.35 -9.95 11.86
C VAL A 132 8.43 -10.77 12.76
N ARG A 133 7.30 -10.19 13.19
CA ARG A 133 6.34 -10.90 14.05
C ARG A 133 5.71 -12.11 13.36
N ALA A 134 5.48 -12.02 12.06
CA ALA A 134 4.94 -13.15 11.29
C ALA A 134 5.88 -14.36 11.22
N LEU A 135 7.16 -14.26 11.60
CA LEU A 135 8.06 -15.41 11.73
C LEU A 135 7.57 -16.38 12.82
N ASP A 136 7.17 -15.83 13.98
CA ASP A 136 6.83 -16.61 15.16
C ASP A 136 5.33 -16.58 15.50
N MET A 137 4.59 -15.61 14.98
CA MET A 137 3.19 -15.37 15.27
C MET A 137 2.31 -15.52 14.03
N GLY A 138 1.01 -15.54 14.24
CA GLY A 138 0.02 -15.64 13.17
C GLY A 138 -0.28 -17.07 12.72
N LYS A 139 -1.38 -17.22 12.01
CA LYS A 139 -1.88 -18.52 11.54
C LYS A 139 -1.16 -18.93 10.26
N ASP A 140 -0.89 -20.23 10.11
CA ASP A 140 -0.45 -20.79 8.83
C ASP A 140 -1.53 -20.52 7.76
N GLY A 141 -1.11 -20.12 6.56
CA GLY A 141 -2.01 -19.64 5.51
C GLY A 141 -2.62 -18.26 5.76
N GLY A 142 -2.28 -17.56 6.87
CA GLY A 142 -2.85 -16.25 7.21
C GLY A 142 -2.57 -15.16 6.18
N ARG A 143 -3.58 -14.28 5.97
CA ARG A 143 -3.50 -13.07 5.13
C ARG A 143 -3.69 -11.86 6.05
N TYR A 144 -2.70 -10.99 6.10
CA TYR A 144 -2.66 -9.87 7.05
C TYR A 144 -2.64 -8.54 6.32
N LEU A 145 -3.77 -7.81 6.40
CA LEU A 145 -3.85 -6.43 5.96
C LEU A 145 -3.08 -5.53 6.94
N VAL A 146 -2.17 -4.73 6.40
CA VAL A 146 -1.31 -3.83 7.18
C VAL A 146 -1.61 -2.39 6.77
N THR A 147 -2.41 -1.72 7.59
CA THR A 147 -2.83 -0.33 7.40
C THR A 147 -3.03 0.35 8.74
N SER A 148 -2.56 1.57 8.86
CA SER A 148 -2.71 2.38 10.07
C SER A 148 -3.90 3.35 10.00
N GLY A 149 -4.48 3.54 8.82
CA GLY A 149 -5.61 4.42 8.59
C GLY A 149 -5.54 5.16 7.28
N SER A 150 -6.33 6.21 7.12
CA SER A 150 -6.34 7.02 5.90
C SER A 150 -6.32 8.52 6.18
N MET A 151 -5.86 9.27 5.20
CA MET A 151 -5.91 10.75 5.20
C MET A 151 -6.39 11.27 3.85
N TRP A 152 -7.16 12.33 3.85
CA TRP A 152 -7.41 13.06 2.63
C TRP A 152 -6.16 13.82 2.17
N MET A 153 -5.94 13.90 0.88
CA MET A 153 -4.78 14.63 0.32
C MET A 153 -4.72 16.08 0.81
N LYS A 154 -5.87 16.73 1.03
CA LYS A 154 -5.92 18.09 1.60
C LYS A 154 -5.30 18.15 3.01
N ASP A 155 -5.55 17.12 3.83
CA ASP A 155 -5.06 17.04 5.20
C ASP A 155 -3.57 16.68 5.22
N VAL A 156 -3.13 15.82 4.30
CA VAL A 156 -1.71 15.53 4.06
C VAL A 156 -0.95 16.80 3.70
N VAL A 157 -1.46 17.59 2.75
CA VAL A 157 -0.81 18.86 2.34
C VAL A 157 -0.85 19.90 3.45
N ALA A 158 -1.95 20.01 4.20
CA ALA A 158 -2.04 20.93 5.35
C ALA A 158 -1.00 20.57 6.43
N LEU A 159 -0.86 19.28 6.72
CA LEU A 159 0.12 18.76 7.65
C LEU A 159 1.56 19.07 7.20
N LEU A 160 1.87 18.81 5.94
CA LEU A 160 3.20 19.06 5.36
C LEU A 160 3.54 20.55 5.31
N ARG A 161 2.58 21.40 5.01
CA ARG A 161 2.75 22.86 5.07
C ARG A 161 3.08 23.37 6.48
N LYS A 162 2.50 22.74 7.50
CA LYS A 162 2.77 23.06 8.90
C LYS A 162 4.15 22.55 9.34
N ALA A 163 4.49 21.32 8.95
CA ALA A 163 5.75 20.68 9.34
C ALA A 163 6.98 21.24 8.58
N TYR A 164 6.78 21.61 7.32
CA TYR A 164 7.83 22.10 6.42
C TYR A 164 7.41 23.40 5.73
N PRO A 165 7.31 24.53 6.47
CA PRO A 165 6.78 25.80 5.96
C PRO A 165 7.66 26.46 4.90
N GLU A 166 8.97 26.16 4.88
CA GLU A 166 9.93 26.69 3.90
C GLU A 166 9.74 26.08 2.51
N HIS A 167 9.10 24.91 2.42
CA HIS A 167 8.86 24.24 1.14
C HIS A 167 7.57 24.74 0.48
N ARG A 168 7.58 24.84 -0.84
CA ARG A 168 6.43 25.35 -1.62
C ARG A 168 5.45 24.22 -1.97
N TRP A 169 4.52 23.94 -1.09
CA TRP A 169 3.44 22.96 -1.28
C TRP A 169 2.30 23.52 -2.15
N PRO A 170 1.51 22.65 -2.84
CA PRO A 170 0.26 23.05 -3.50
C PRO A 170 -0.69 23.79 -2.54
N ARG A 171 -1.43 24.77 -3.06
CA ARG A 171 -2.36 25.59 -2.26
C ARG A 171 -3.80 25.51 -2.75
N ILE A 172 -3.99 25.18 -4.00
CA ILE A 172 -5.29 25.19 -4.65
C ILE A 172 -5.89 23.77 -4.55
N SER A 173 -7.10 23.69 -4.00
CA SER A 173 -7.89 22.46 -4.04
C SER A 173 -8.89 22.53 -5.18
N ILE A 174 -8.98 21.46 -5.98
CA ILE A 174 -9.97 21.38 -7.04
C ILE A 174 -11.17 20.54 -6.58
N PRO A 175 -12.40 20.98 -6.87
CA PRO A 175 -13.62 20.22 -6.58
C PRO A 175 -13.67 18.91 -7.35
N TYR A 176 -14.39 17.93 -6.80
CA TYR A 176 -14.56 16.60 -7.40
C TYR A 176 -14.94 16.62 -8.89
N PRO A 177 -15.94 17.39 -9.36
CA PRO A 177 -16.30 17.39 -10.77
C PRO A 177 -15.16 17.82 -11.71
N LEU A 178 -14.40 18.83 -11.28
CA LEU A 178 -13.24 19.30 -12.05
C LEU A 178 -12.07 18.31 -12.02
N ALA A 179 -11.88 17.62 -10.89
CA ALA A 179 -10.86 16.57 -10.78
C ALA A 179 -11.17 15.38 -11.70
N VAL A 180 -12.44 14.98 -11.80
CA VAL A 180 -12.89 13.91 -12.72
C VAL A 180 -12.70 14.35 -14.18
N LEU A 181 -13.05 15.58 -14.53
CA LEU A 181 -12.86 16.11 -15.87
C LEU A 181 -11.36 16.15 -16.25
N ALA A 182 -10.51 16.64 -15.36
CA ALA A 182 -9.07 16.69 -15.57
C ALA A 182 -8.45 15.29 -15.76
N ALA A 183 -8.98 14.27 -15.09
CA ALA A 183 -8.54 12.89 -15.28
C ALA A 183 -8.79 12.37 -16.69
N GLY A 184 -9.83 12.87 -17.39
CA GLY A 184 -10.16 12.47 -18.75
C GLY A 184 -9.15 12.92 -19.81
N VAL A 185 -8.32 13.91 -19.50
CA VAL A 185 -7.27 14.42 -20.39
C VAL A 185 -5.86 14.09 -19.89
N HIS A 186 -5.74 13.45 -18.72
CA HIS A 186 -4.45 13.10 -18.14
C HIS A 186 -3.98 11.71 -18.65
N PRO A 187 -2.75 11.57 -19.17
CA PRO A 187 -2.31 10.31 -19.78
C PRO A 187 -2.25 9.10 -18.83
N ALA A 188 -2.10 9.34 -17.52
CA ALA A 188 -2.01 8.28 -16.50
C ALA A 188 -3.30 8.06 -15.70
N ALA A 189 -4.43 8.67 -16.09
CA ALA A 189 -5.71 8.54 -15.41
C ALA A 189 -6.85 8.42 -16.42
N SER A 190 -7.96 7.83 -15.98
CA SER A 190 -9.20 7.79 -16.77
C SER A 190 -10.36 8.35 -15.97
N ILE A 191 -11.43 8.76 -16.64
CA ILE A 191 -12.67 9.19 -15.99
C ILE A 191 -13.23 8.06 -15.10
N SER A 192 -13.15 6.81 -15.54
CA SER A 192 -13.60 5.66 -14.77
C SER A 192 -12.79 5.50 -13.49
N TRP A 193 -11.47 5.59 -13.56
CA TRP A 193 -10.59 5.58 -12.41
C TRP A 193 -10.92 6.73 -11.44
N ALA A 194 -11.06 7.94 -11.96
CA ALA A 194 -11.34 9.11 -11.13
C ALA A 194 -12.68 8.99 -10.39
N ARG A 195 -13.72 8.48 -11.04
CA ARG A 195 -15.04 8.27 -10.42
C ARG A 195 -15.01 7.27 -9.27
N THR A 196 -14.14 6.28 -9.31
CA THR A 196 -13.99 5.29 -8.24
C THR A 196 -13.09 5.79 -7.12
N HIS A 197 -11.97 6.47 -7.45
CA HIS A 197 -10.92 6.76 -6.48
C HIS A 197 -11.00 8.16 -5.87
N LEU A 198 -11.65 9.11 -6.53
CA LEU A 198 -11.78 10.47 -6.02
C LEU A 198 -13.10 10.63 -5.26
N GLY A 199 -13.06 11.39 -4.18
CA GLY A 199 -14.24 11.66 -3.36
C GLY A 199 -14.76 10.47 -2.57
N THR A 200 -14.09 9.32 -2.60
CA THR A 200 -14.50 8.09 -1.92
C THR A 200 -13.49 7.68 -0.85
N VAL A 201 -13.98 6.97 0.16
CA VAL A 201 -13.18 6.33 1.20
C VAL A 201 -13.29 4.82 1.03
N LEU A 202 -12.15 4.14 1.10
CA LEU A 202 -12.06 2.70 1.19
C LEU A 202 -11.37 2.34 2.51
N ASN A 203 -12.02 1.51 3.31
CA ASN A 203 -11.51 1.07 4.60
C ASN A 203 -10.94 -0.35 4.49
N TRP A 204 -10.04 -0.68 5.41
CA TRP A 204 -9.38 -1.99 5.47
C TRP A 204 -9.51 -2.58 6.86
N ASP A 205 -9.91 -3.83 6.95
CA ASP A 205 -9.95 -4.55 8.21
C ASP A 205 -8.56 -5.12 8.57
N SER A 206 -7.79 -4.36 9.32
CA SER A 206 -6.49 -4.78 9.82
C SER A 206 -6.52 -5.48 11.20
N ARG A 207 -7.72 -5.74 11.76
CA ARG A 207 -7.86 -6.42 13.05
C ARG A 207 -7.19 -7.80 13.10
N PRO A 208 -7.19 -8.64 12.03
CA PRO A 208 -6.43 -9.89 12.06
C PRO A 208 -4.93 -9.68 12.30
N ALA A 209 -4.31 -8.65 11.70
CA ALA A 209 -2.90 -8.36 11.97
C ALA A 209 -2.68 -7.87 13.42
N GLN A 210 -3.60 -7.08 13.98
CA GLN A 210 -3.53 -6.65 15.37
C GLN A 210 -3.67 -7.83 16.33
N ASN A 211 -4.63 -8.71 16.10
CA ASN A 211 -4.94 -9.82 17.02
C ASN A 211 -3.93 -10.96 16.90
N ASP A 212 -3.60 -11.39 15.69
CA ASP A 212 -2.80 -12.60 15.45
C ASP A 212 -1.28 -12.29 15.47
N LEU A 213 -0.86 -11.07 15.07
CA LEU A 213 0.53 -10.64 15.07
C LEU A 213 0.85 -9.64 16.21
N GLY A 214 -0.13 -9.26 17.02
CA GLY A 214 0.05 -8.30 18.10
C GLY A 214 0.43 -6.90 17.63
N MET A 215 0.03 -6.50 16.40
CA MET A 215 0.41 -5.21 15.82
C MET A 215 -0.31 -4.05 16.49
N SER A 216 0.41 -2.95 16.62
CA SER A 216 -0.12 -1.61 16.87
C SER A 216 0.42 -0.67 15.80
N TRP A 217 -0.38 0.33 15.42
CA TRP A 217 -0.07 1.15 14.25
C TRP A 217 0.45 2.53 14.62
N MET A 218 1.47 2.97 13.92
CA MET A 218 1.90 4.37 13.96
C MET A 218 0.83 5.26 13.32
N GLN A 219 0.71 6.48 13.85
CA GLN A 219 -0.25 7.44 13.31
C GLN A 219 0.10 7.81 11.86
N PRO A 220 -0.86 7.80 10.91
CA PRO A 220 -0.61 8.18 9.52
C PRO A 220 0.05 9.54 9.36
N SER A 221 -0.29 10.51 10.23
CA SER A 221 0.30 11.85 10.25
C SER A 221 1.81 11.83 10.53
N SER A 222 2.25 10.99 11.47
CA SER A 222 3.68 10.83 11.77
C SER A 222 4.42 10.24 10.58
N SER A 223 3.86 9.18 9.97
CA SER A 223 4.46 8.55 8.79
C SER A 223 4.63 9.53 7.63
N VAL A 224 3.64 10.41 7.40
CA VAL A 224 3.73 11.46 6.38
C VAL A 224 4.86 12.44 6.68
N ILE A 225 4.96 12.95 7.92
CA ILE A 225 6.01 13.89 8.32
C ILE A 225 7.38 13.23 8.22
N ASP A 226 7.54 12.05 8.83
CA ASP A 226 8.80 11.34 8.90
C ASP A 226 9.36 10.96 7.53
N THR A 227 8.49 10.83 6.51
CA THR A 227 8.91 10.58 5.13
C THR A 227 9.81 11.71 4.62
N PHE A 228 9.48 12.97 4.91
CA PHE A 228 10.19 14.10 4.31
C PHE A 228 11.48 14.50 5.01
N LYS A 229 11.66 14.12 6.28
CA LYS A 229 12.86 14.48 7.01
C LYS A 229 14.16 14.05 6.29
N PRO A 230 14.40 12.75 5.97
CA PRO A 230 15.60 12.34 5.27
C PRO A 230 15.67 12.88 3.84
N ILE A 231 14.52 13.13 3.19
CA ILE A 231 14.47 13.68 1.83
C ILE A 231 15.04 15.09 1.79
N PHE A 232 14.67 15.95 2.75
CA PHE A 232 15.18 17.31 2.84
C PHE A 232 16.62 17.35 3.35
N ASP A 233 16.95 16.55 4.38
CA ASP A 233 18.29 16.47 4.94
C ASP A 233 19.32 16.02 3.86
N SER A 234 18.92 15.09 2.98
CA SER A 234 19.79 14.54 1.92
C SER A 234 19.65 15.24 0.56
N LYS A 235 18.78 16.24 0.45
CA LYS A 235 18.53 17.00 -0.80
C LYS A 235 18.12 16.10 -1.97
N TRP A 236 17.18 15.16 -1.74
CA TRP A 236 16.71 14.21 -2.77
C TRP A 236 15.51 14.72 -3.60
N LEU A 237 15.05 15.96 -3.39
CA LEU A 237 13.97 16.58 -4.17
C LEU A 237 14.44 17.15 -5.50
#